data_a3f76774c71b9b08d01e8708911080b3
#
_entry.id   a3f76774c71b9b08d01e8708911080b3
#
_cell.length_a   1.000
_cell.length_b   1.000
_cell.length_c   1.000
_cell.angle_alpha   90.00
_cell.angle_beta   90.00
_cell.angle_gamma   90.00
#
_symmetry.space_group_name_H-M   'P 1'
#
loop_
_entity.id
_entity.type
_entity.pdbx_description
1 polymer ?
#
loop_
_entity_poly.entity_id
_entity_poly.type
_entity_poly.pdbx_seq_one_letter_code
_entity_poly.pdbx_strand_id
1 'polypeptide(L)'
;MSVKLRLPHGRSDVAISCCCKVSGDVQQCYTAKERRLLQHTSAQLHAGETVTLQKLVWIDWRDDRQAVLDEWGSASLRQLEMCAQQSYDQLLAVSTENWRQWWQKRRITVNGGEVHDQQALDYALYHLRIMTPAHDERSSIAAKGLTGEGYKGHVFWDTEVFLLPFHLFSDPTVARSLLRYRWHNLPGAQEKARRNGWQGALFPWESARSGEEETPEFAAINIRTGLRQKVASAQAEHHLVADIAWAVIQYWQTTGDESFIAHEGMALLLETAKFWISRAVRVNDRLEIHDVIGPDEYTEHVNNNAFTSYMAYYNVQQALSIARQFGCSDDAFIHRAEMFLKELRLPEIQPDGVLPQDDSFMAKPAINLAKYKAAAGKQTILLDYSRAEVNEMQILKQADVVMLNYMLPEQFSAASCLANLQFYEPRTIHDSSLSKAIHGIVAARCGLLTQSYQFWREGTEIDLGADPHSCDDGIHAAATGAIWLGAIQGFAGVSVRDGELHLNPALPEQWQQLSFPLFWQGCELQVTLDAQRIAIRTSAPVSLRLNGQLISVAEESVFCLGDFILPFNGTAATHQEDE
;
A
#
# COMPACT_ATOMS: atom_id res chain seq x y z
N MET A 1 4.94 -35.93 -14.29
CA MET A 1 4.72 -35.17 -15.54
C MET A 1 5.29 -33.78 -15.38
N SER A 2 5.93 -33.24 -16.40
CA SER A 2 6.47 -31.87 -16.36
C SER A 2 6.19 -31.13 -17.68
N VAL A 3 5.77 -29.86 -17.58
CA VAL A 3 5.63 -28.94 -18.71
C VAL A 3 6.61 -27.79 -18.49
N LYS A 4 7.32 -27.43 -19.54
CA LYS A 4 8.21 -26.28 -19.56
C LYS A 4 7.66 -25.27 -20.54
N LEU A 5 7.47 -24.04 -20.11
CA LEU A 5 6.90 -22.94 -20.90
C LEU A 5 7.93 -21.83 -20.99
N ARG A 6 8.13 -21.31 -22.21
CA ARG A 6 8.85 -20.07 -22.44
C ARG A 6 7.82 -18.98 -22.69
N LEU A 7 7.87 -17.91 -21.92
CA LEU A 7 6.93 -16.82 -22.09
C LEU A 7 7.20 -16.05 -23.40
N PRO A 8 6.17 -15.53 -24.07
CA PRO A 8 6.27 -14.94 -25.41
C PRO A 8 7.32 -13.84 -25.55
N HIS A 9 7.46 -12.99 -24.52
CA HIS A 9 8.46 -11.91 -24.51
C HIS A 9 9.88 -12.38 -24.24
N GLY A 10 10.04 -13.67 -24.08
CA GLY A 10 11.31 -14.32 -24.12
C GLY A 10 12.24 -14.04 -22.94
N ARG A 11 11.80 -13.44 -21.83
CA ARG A 11 12.63 -13.13 -20.67
C ARG A 11 12.53 -14.15 -19.53
N SER A 12 11.43 -14.91 -19.46
CA SER A 12 11.22 -15.84 -18.37
C SER A 12 10.78 -17.22 -18.86
N ASP A 13 11.21 -18.25 -18.18
CA ASP A 13 10.78 -19.63 -18.37
C ASP A 13 10.02 -20.12 -17.13
N VAL A 14 8.98 -20.93 -17.30
CA VAL A 14 8.22 -21.57 -16.24
C VAL A 14 8.23 -23.08 -16.40
N ALA A 15 8.52 -23.81 -15.32
CA ALA A 15 8.39 -25.27 -15.28
C ALA A 15 7.29 -25.64 -14.28
N ILE A 16 6.35 -26.45 -14.73
CA ILE A 16 5.29 -27.01 -13.89
C ILE A 16 5.43 -28.52 -13.91
N SER A 17 5.76 -29.09 -12.77
CA SER A 17 5.90 -30.52 -12.58
C SER A 17 4.81 -31.01 -11.65
N CYS A 18 4.18 -32.14 -11.96
CA CYS A 18 3.20 -32.75 -11.07
C CYS A 18 3.35 -34.27 -11.00
N CYS A 19 3.02 -34.84 -9.85
CA CYS A 19 2.82 -36.27 -9.68
C CYS A 19 1.51 -36.51 -8.94
N CYS A 20 0.83 -37.62 -9.28
CA CYS A 20 -0.35 -38.07 -8.59
C CYS A 20 -0.12 -39.47 -8.02
N LYS A 21 -0.46 -39.65 -6.75
CA LYS A 21 -0.53 -40.96 -6.07
C LYS A 21 -1.98 -41.28 -5.85
N VAL A 22 -2.39 -42.48 -6.20
CA VAL A 22 -3.79 -42.92 -6.05
C VAL A 22 -3.81 -44.18 -5.23
N SER A 23 -4.66 -44.29 -4.24
CA SER A 23 -4.85 -45.51 -3.44
C SER A 23 -5.82 -46.44 -4.17
N GLY A 24 -5.69 -47.76 -3.89
CA GLY A 24 -6.61 -48.76 -4.42
C GLY A 24 -6.26 -49.26 -5.82
N ASP A 25 -7.11 -50.15 -6.35
CA ASP A 25 -6.98 -50.67 -7.71
C ASP A 25 -7.55 -49.69 -8.72
N VAL A 26 -6.69 -49.01 -9.45
CA VAL A 26 -7.03 -47.94 -10.38
C VAL A 26 -6.34 -48.12 -11.73
N GLN A 27 -7.06 -47.85 -12.78
CA GLN A 27 -6.49 -47.74 -14.13
C GLN A 27 -6.04 -46.30 -14.39
N GLN A 28 -4.80 -46.16 -14.88
CA GLN A 28 -4.25 -44.85 -15.20
C GLN A 28 -3.79 -44.81 -16.65
N CYS A 29 -4.10 -43.74 -17.34
CA CYS A 29 -3.52 -43.43 -18.63
C CYS A 29 -3.07 -41.99 -18.73
N TYR A 30 -2.09 -41.72 -19.56
CA TYR A 30 -1.48 -40.41 -19.74
C TYR A 30 -1.61 -39.99 -21.19
N THR A 31 -2.02 -38.76 -21.41
CA THR A 31 -2.10 -38.16 -22.73
C THR A 31 -1.34 -36.86 -22.75
N ALA A 32 -0.42 -36.71 -23.69
CA ALA A 32 0.26 -35.45 -23.98
C ALA A 32 -0.23 -34.96 -25.34
N LYS A 33 -0.83 -33.78 -25.39
CA LYS A 33 -1.30 -33.17 -26.63
C LYS A 33 -1.10 -31.65 -26.57
N GLU A 34 -0.34 -31.11 -27.52
CA GLU A 34 -0.01 -29.69 -27.61
C GLU A 34 0.63 -29.17 -26.30
N ARG A 35 -0.09 -28.29 -25.57
CA ARG A 35 0.33 -27.68 -24.30
C ARG A 35 -0.32 -28.33 -23.08
N ARG A 36 -0.91 -29.51 -23.21
CA ARG A 36 -1.67 -30.19 -22.15
C ARG A 36 -1.05 -31.53 -21.84
N LEU A 37 -0.88 -31.78 -20.55
CA LEU A 37 -0.60 -33.10 -20.00
C LEU A 37 -1.83 -33.52 -19.19
N LEU A 38 -2.44 -34.64 -19.57
CA LEU A 38 -3.62 -35.17 -18.91
C LEU A 38 -3.29 -36.54 -18.31
N GLN A 39 -3.67 -36.72 -17.07
CA GLN A 39 -3.73 -38.01 -16.43
C GLN A 39 -5.18 -38.38 -16.18
N HIS A 40 -5.61 -39.47 -16.77
CA HIS A 40 -6.92 -40.06 -16.53
C HIS A 40 -6.77 -41.19 -15.52
N THR A 41 -7.58 -41.14 -14.48
CA THR A 41 -7.64 -42.18 -13.46
C THR A 41 -9.07 -42.68 -13.36
N SER A 42 -9.28 -43.97 -13.49
CA SER A 42 -10.59 -44.62 -13.32
C SER A 42 -10.49 -45.72 -12.29
N ALA A 43 -11.53 -45.83 -11.45
CA ALA A 43 -11.68 -46.87 -10.44
C ALA A 43 -13.13 -47.35 -10.41
N GLN A 44 -13.34 -48.61 -10.15
CA GLN A 44 -14.62 -49.16 -9.84
C GLN A 44 -14.79 -49.26 -8.32
N LEU A 45 -15.77 -48.57 -7.75
CA LEU A 45 -15.98 -48.53 -6.30
C LEU A 45 -17.28 -49.20 -5.94
N HIS A 46 -17.27 -49.95 -4.85
CA HIS A 46 -18.48 -50.43 -4.19
C HIS A 46 -18.96 -49.45 -3.12
N ALA A 47 -20.21 -49.57 -2.68
CA ALA A 47 -20.73 -48.72 -1.64
C ALA A 47 -19.89 -48.80 -0.36
N GLY A 48 -19.42 -47.63 0.14
CA GLY A 48 -18.58 -47.51 1.32
C GLY A 48 -17.05 -47.54 1.03
N GLU A 49 -16.63 -47.88 -0.18
CA GLU A 49 -15.21 -47.80 -0.57
C GLU A 49 -14.76 -46.36 -0.87
N THR A 50 -13.52 -46.10 -0.57
CA THR A 50 -12.88 -44.79 -0.78
C THR A 50 -11.61 -44.93 -1.56
N VAL A 51 -11.44 -44.10 -2.60
CA VAL A 51 -10.18 -43.89 -3.29
C VAL A 51 -9.65 -42.51 -2.96
N THR A 52 -8.39 -42.45 -2.56
CA THR A 52 -7.71 -41.20 -2.27
C THR A 52 -6.74 -40.85 -3.39
N LEU A 53 -6.88 -39.66 -3.96
CA LEU A 53 -5.94 -39.08 -4.92
C LEU A 53 -5.16 -37.96 -4.26
N GLN A 54 -3.83 -38.11 -4.22
CA GLN A 54 -2.92 -37.08 -3.78
C GLN A 54 -2.19 -36.50 -4.99
N LYS A 55 -2.34 -35.21 -5.23
CA LYS A 55 -1.66 -34.47 -6.30
C LYS A 55 -0.65 -33.52 -5.71
N LEU A 56 0.63 -33.70 -6.05
CA LEU A 56 1.70 -32.77 -5.74
C LEU A 56 2.07 -31.98 -7.00
N VAL A 57 2.25 -30.68 -6.84
CA VAL A 57 2.65 -29.78 -7.94
C VAL A 57 3.85 -28.96 -7.47
N TRP A 58 4.88 -28.93 -8.30
CA TRP A 58 6.03 -28.05 -8.15
C TRP A 58 6.02 -27.06 -9.30
N ILE A 59 6.02 -25.77 -8.97
CA ILE A 59 6.08 -24.67 -9.95
C ILE A 59 7.40 -23.95 -9.71
N ASP A 60 8.17 -23.82 -10.77
CA ASP A 60 9.45 -23.13 -10.75
C ASP A 60 9.50 -22.14 -11.91
N TRP A 61 10.17 -21.02 -11.72
CA TRP A 61 10.32 -20.00 -12.75
C TRP A 61 11.73 -19.38 -12.68
N ARG A 62 12.20 -18.85 -13.82
CA ARG A 62 13.50 -18.19 -13.90
C ARG A 62 13.50 -17.09 -14.95
N ASP A 63 14.32 -16.09 -14.73
CA ASP A 63 14.61 -15.03 -15.70
C ASP A 63 15.95 -15.26 -16.42
N ASP A 64 16.85 -16.04 -15.81
CA ASP A 64 18.14 -16.33 -16.41
C ASP A 64 18.02 -17.46 -17.43
N ARG A 65 18.46 -17.18 -18.65
CA ARG A 65 18.46 -18.12 -19.78
C ARG A 65 19.81 -18.76 -20.05
N GLN A 66 20.82 -18.51 -19.23
CA GLN A 66 22.16 -19.06 -19.43
C GLN A 66 22.16 -20.58 -19.21
N ALA A 67 21.30 -21.08 -18.32
CA ALA A 67 21.15 -22.51 -18.14
C ALA A 67 20.27 -23.15 -19.23
N VAL A 68 20.65 -24.35 -19.66
CA VAL A 68 19.88 -25.13 -20.64
C VAL A 68 18.49 -25.45 -20.07
N LEU A 69 17.44 -25.22 -20.86
CA LEU A 69 16.04 -25.41 -20.42
C LEU A 69 15.77 -26.82 -19.89
N ASP A 70 16.38 -27.83 -20.50
CA ASP A 70 16.22 -29.25 -20.10
C ASP A 70 16.89 -29.58 -18.78
N GLU A 71 18.06 -29.02 -18.49
CA GLU A 71 18.77 -29.21 -17.21
C GLU A 71 18.00 -28.58 -16.07
N TRP A 72 17.51 -27.35 -16.26
CA TRP A 72 16.69 -26.65 -15.29
C TRP A 72 15.36 -27.37 -15.02
N GLY A 73 14.66 -27.81 -16.07
CA GLY A 73 13.42 -28.56 -15.92
C GLY A 73 13.65 -29.93 -15.25
N SER A 74 14.80 -30.53 -15.42
CA SER A 74 15.18 -31.75 -14.70
C SER A 74 15.47 -31.49 -13.24
N ALA A 75 16.04 -30.32 -12.90
CA ALA A 75 16.22 -29.90 -11.51
C ALA A 75 14.86 -29.63 -10.82
N SER A 76 13.94 -28.95 -11.48
CA SER A 76 12.56 -28.75 -11.00
C SER A 76 11.83 -30.09 -10.75
N LEU A 77 11.98 -31.06 -11.64
CA LEU A 77 11.41 -32.41 -11.44
C LEU A 77 12.01 -33.14 -10.24
N ARG A 78 13.33 -33.04 -10.03
CA ARG A 78 13.98 -33.64 -8.83
C ARG A 78 13.45 -33.04 -7.54
N GLN A 79 13.15 -31.73 -7.48
CA GLN A 79 12.51 -31.12 -6.31
C GLN A 79 11.14 -31.72 -6.03
N LEU A 80 10.33 -31.89 -7.07
CA LEU A 80 9.04 -32.60 -6.92
C LEU A 80 9.22 -34.01 -6.39
N GLU A 81 10.18 -34.75 -6.92
CA GLU A 81 10.48 -36.15 -6.49
C GLU A 81 10.89 -36.21 -5.02
N MET A 82 11.71 -35.24 -4.56
CA MET A 82 12.08 -35.14 -3.15
C MET A 82 10.85 -34.83 -2.26
N CYS A 83 10.00 -33.90 -2.65
CA CYS A 83 8.75 -33.61 -1.93
C CYS A 83 7.80 -34.81 -1.94
N ALA A 84 7.76 -35.58 -3.03
CA ALA A 84 6.91 -36.75 -3.17
C ALA A 84 7.34 -37.96 -2.29
N GLN A 85 8.54 -37.91 -1.69
CA GLN A 85 8.96 -38.91 -0.68
C GLN A 85 8.25 -38.70 0.66
N GLN A 86 7.74 -37.49 0.92
CA GLN A 86 6.98 -37.16 2.12
C GLN A 86 5.51 -37.57 1.95
N SER A 87 4.86 -37.94 3.05
CA SER A 87 3.41 -38.14 3.06
C SER A 87 2.69 -36.82 3.07
N TYR A 88 1.39 -36.83 2.68
CA TYR A 88 0.53 -35.66 2.79
C TYR A 88 0.50 -35.10 4.22
N ASP A 89 0.39 -35.99 5.24
CA ASP A 89 0.30 -35.55 6.64
C ASP A 89 1.62 -34.91 7.11
N GLN A 90 2.78 -35.35 6.63
CA GLN A 90 4.06 -34.69 6.92
C GLN A 90 4.13 -33.28 6.31
N LEU A 91 3.72 -33.12 5.04
CA LEU A 91 3.67 -31.82 4.39
C LEU A 91 2.66 -30.89 5.06
N LEU A 92 1.49 -31.42 5.43
CA LEU A 92 0.46 -30.68 6.15
C LEU A 92 0.95 -30.22 7.52
N ALA A 93 1.63 -31.10 8.27
CA ALA A 93 2.17 -30.76 9.59
C ALA A 93 3.19 -29.60 9.51
N VAL A 94 4.11 -29.67 8.53
CA VAL A 94 5.08 -28.57 8.31
C VAL A 94 4.38 -27.26 7.95
N SER A 95 3.41 -27.32 7.04
CA SER A 95 2.63 -26.12 6.64
C SER A 95 1.86 -25.55 7.84
N THR A 96 1.18 -26.42 8.60
CA THR A 96 0.42 -26.01 9.80
C THR A 96 1.31 -25.36 10.84
N GLU A 97 2.50 -25.92 11.10
CA GLU A 97 3.45 -25.36 12.07
C GLU A 97 3.97 -24.00 11.61
N ASN A 98 4.32 -23.83 10.35
CA ASN A 98 4.75 -22.56 9.79
C ASN A 98 3.65 -21.48 9.91
N TRP A 99 2.39 -21.83 9.62
CA TRP A 99 1.27 -20.92 9.81
C TRP A 99 1.03 -20.60 11.29
N ARG A 100 1.08 -21.60 12.17
CA ARG A 100 0.90 -21.41 13.62
C ARG A 100 1.93 -20.42 14.17
N GLN A 101 3.21 -20.57 13.83
CA GLN A 101 4.29 -19.66 14.26
C GLN A 101 4.09 -18.26 13.69
N TRP A 102 3.65 -18.16 12.44
CA TRP A 102 3.40 -16.88 11.82
C TRP A 102 2.25 -16.13 12.51
N TRP A 103 1.13 -16.82 12.78
CA TRP A 103 -0.03 -16.25 13.48
C TRP A 103 0.30 -15.82 14.90
N GLN A 104 1.05 -16.60 15.65
CA GLN A 104 1.47 -16.26 17.00
C GLN A 104 2.22 -14.92 17.09
N LYS A 105 2.97 -14.57 16.04
CA LYS A 105 3.77 -13.35 16.00
C LYS A 105 3.03 -12.13 15.43
N ARG A 106 1.89 -12.33 14.77
CA ARG A 106 1.30 -11.24 13.96
C ARG A 106 -0.20 -11.05 14.15
N ARG A 107 -0.86 -11.96 14.85
CA ARG A 107 -2.30 -11.88 15.00
C ARG A 107 -2.71 -10.67 15.81
N ILE A 108 -3.71 -9.95 15.30
CA ILE A 108 -4.43 -8.89 16.00
C ILE A 108 -5.70 -9.51 16.57
N THR A 109 -6.04 -9.20 17.81
CA THR A 109 -7.25 -9.68 18.46
C THR A 109 -8.11 -8.53 18.95
N VAL A 110 -9.41 -8.63 18.68
CA VAL A 110 -10.44 -7.70 19.13
C VAL A 110 -11.40 -8.45 20.05
N ASN A 111 -11.66 -7.89 21.21
CA ASN A 111 -12.69 -8.34 22.13
C ASN A 111 -13.82 -7.31 22.18
N GLY A 112 -15.07 -7.78 22.25
CA GLY A 112 -16.26 -6.95 22.36
C GLY A 112 -16.87 -6.48 21.04
N GLY A 113 -16.13 -6.58 19.93
CA GLY A 113 -16.65 -6.29 18.60
C GLY A 113 -17.59 -7.36 18.03
N GLU A 114 -18.09 -7.14 16.83
CA GLU A 114 -18.80 -8.17 16.09
C GLU A 114 -17.86 -9.31 15.66
N VAL A 115 -18.39 -10.51 15.45
CA VAL A 115 -17.60 -11.65 14.94
C VAL A 115 -16.93 -11.30 13.61
N HIS A 116 -17.59 -10.53 12.77
CA HIS A 116 -17.05 -10.05 11.50
C HIS A 116 -15.77 -9.20 11.66
N ASP A 117 -15.63 -8.42 12.73
CA ASP A 117 -14.48 -7.56 12.94
C ASP A 117 -13.19 -8.39 13.08
N GLN A 118 -13.24 -9.46 13.88
CA GLN A 118 -12.12 -10.40 14.00
C GLN A 118 -11.88 -11.17 12.69
N GLN A 119 -12.95 -11.59 12.01
CA GLN A 119 -12.81 -12.27 10.72
C GLN A 119 -12.16 -11.39 9.66
N ALA A 120 -12.49 -10.09 9.62
CA ALA A 120 -11.90 -9.13 8.70
C ALA A 120 -10.41 -8.93 8.98
N LEU A 121 -10.01 -8.84 10.24
CA LEU A 121 -8.60 -8.75 10.63
C LEU A 121 -7.82 -10.02 10.27
N ASP A 122 -8.38 -11.20 10.58
CA ASP A 122 -7.75 -12.47 10.24
C ASP A 122 -7.66 -12.65 8.70
N TYR A 123 -8.68 -12.26 7.95
CA TYR A 123 -8.69 -12.22 6.49
C TYR A 123 -7.59 -11.31 5.94
N ALA A 124 -7.50 -10.09 6.46
CA ALA A 124 -6.49 -9.13 6.05
C ALA A 124 -5.07 -9.67 6.26
N LEU A 125 -4.78 -10.18 7.46
CA LEU A 125 -3.48 -10.75 7.80
C LEU A 125 -3.12 -11.96 6.91
N TYR A 126 -4.09 -12.83 6.65
CA TYR A 126 -3.89 -13.98 5.76
C TYR A 126 -3.49 -13.53 4.34
N HIS A 127 -4.25 -12.60 3.75
CA HIS A 127 -3.99 -12.14 2.39
C HIS A 127 -2.72 -11.30 2.30
N LEU A 128 -2.42 -10.44 3.28
CA LEU A 128 -1.15 -9.72 3.36
C LEU A 128 0.06 -10.66 3.34
N ARG A 129 -0.06 -11.84 3.96
CA ARG A 129 1.01 -12.83 3.89
C ARG A 129 1.12 -13.50 2.53
N ILE A 130 0.00 -14.01 2.00
CA ILE A 130 0.06 -14.87 0.80
C ILE A 130 0.33 -14.12 -0.50
N MET A 131 -0.04 -12.83 -0.58
CA MET A 131 0.20 -12.03 -1.78
C MET A 131 1.58 -11.36 -1.82
N THR A 132 2.34 -11.41 -0.73
CA THR A 132 3.63 -10.75 -0.63
C THR A 132 4.76 -11.65 -1.10
N PRO A 133 5.55 -11.26 -2.13
CA PRO A 133 6.68 -12.02 -2.63
C PRO A 133 7.91 -11.84 -1.74
N ALA A 134 7.85 -12.31 -0.49
CA ALA A 134 8.88 -12.12 0.52
C ALA A 134 10.25 -12.74 0.16
N HIS A 135 10.31 -13.60 -0.84
CA HIS A 135 11.51 -14.32 -1.29
C HIS A 135 12.16 -13.72 -2.56
N ASP A 136 11.55 -12.70 -3.15
CA ASP A 136 12.04 -12.09 -4.40
C ASP A 136 11.91 -10.55 -4.38
N GLU A 137 13.03 -9.89 -4.19
CA GLU A 137 13.14 -8.42 -4.16
C GLU A 137 12.95 -7.74 -5.53
N ARG A 138 12.79 -8.52 -6.61
CA ARG A 138 12.46 -8.02 -7.95
C ARG A 138 10.97 -8.10 -8.26
N SER A 139 10.18 -8.55 -7.31
CA SER A 139 8.72 -8.62 -7.35
C SER A 139 8.12 -7.79 -6.21
N SER A 140 6.91 -7.29 -6.40
CA SER A 140 6.17 -6.56 -5.37
C SER A 140 4.71 -7.02 -5.35
N ILE A 141 3.87 -6.38 -4.55
CA ILE A 141 2.49 -6.78 -4.37
C ILE A 141 1.64 -6.15 -5.47
N ALA A 142 0.96 -6.98 -6.25
CA ALA A 142 0.05 -6.53 -7.28
C ALA A 142 -1.26 -6.00 -6.69
N ALA A 143 -1.95 -5.07 -7.38
CA ALA A 143 -3.20 -4.47 -6.93
C ALA A 143 -4.32 -5.48 -6.60
N LYS A 144 -4.30 -6.65 -7.25
CA LYS A 144 -5.21 -7.78 -7.00
C LYS A 144 -4.53 -8.99 -6.34
N GLY A 145 -3.33 -8.80 -5.78
CA GLY A 145 -2.52 -9.88 -5.25
C GLY A 145 -2.26 -10.97 -6.30
N LEU A 146 -2.45 -12.23 -5.91
CA LEU A 146 -2.34 -13.39 -6.80
C LEU A 146 -3.69 -14.11 -6.99
N THR A 147 -4.81 -13.46 -6.72
CA THR A 147 -6.14 -14.06 -6.64
C THR A 147 -6.96 -13.91 -7.90
N GLY A 148 -6.53 -13.08 -8.83
CA GLY A 148 -7.23 -12.84 -10.10
C GLY A 148 -6.33 -12.20 -11.15
N GLU A 149 -6.91 -11.92 -12.34
CA GLU A 149 -6.19 -11.37 -13.50
C GLU A 149 -6.33 -9.84 -13.63
N GLY A 150 -7.06 -9.19 -12.72
CA GLY A 150 -7.23 -7.74 -12.69
C GLY A 150 -5.88 -7.04 -12.60
N TYR A 151 -5.73 -5.97 -13.36
CA TYR A 151 -4.47 -5.21 -13.53
C TYR A 151 -3.25 -6.06 -13.94
N LYS A 152 -3.44 -7.28 -14.41
CA LYS A 152 -2.39 -8.17 -14.97
C LYS A 152 -1.21 -8.43 -14.04
N GLY A 153 -1.39 -8.27 -12.74
CA GLY A 153 -0.31 -8.39 -11.76
C GLY A 153 0.59 -7.16 -11.63
N HIS A 154 0.19 -6.01 -12.18
CA HIS A 154 0.94 -4.77 -12.08
C HIS A 154 0.91 -4.18 -10.66
N VAL A 155 1.97 -3.45 -10.35
CA VAL A 155 2.22 -2.80 -9.05
C VAL A 155 1.99 -1.30 -9.19
N PHE A 156 1.25 -0.74 -8.24
CA PHE A 156 0.91 0.68 -8.13
C PHE A 156 1.48 1.27 -6.83
N TRP A 157 1.02 2.44 -6.43
CA TRP A 157 1.32 3.08 -5.14
C TRP A 157 0.70 2.38 -3.92
N ASP A 158 -0.22 1.45 -4.16
CA ASP A 158 -0.87 0.60 -3.16
C ASP A 158 0.14 -0.02 -2.19
N THR A 159 1.26 -0.50 -2.72
CA THR A 159 2.31 -1.11 -1.91
C THR A 159 2.89 -0.11 -0.91
N GLU A 160 3.27 1.07 -1.35
CA GLU A 160 3.96 2.05 -0.52
C GLU A 160 3.08 2.61 0.59
N VAL A 161 1.80 2.88 0.29
CA VAL A 161 0.90 3.60 1.20
C VAL A 161 0.05 2.67 2.04
N PHE A 162 -0.46 1.58 1.46
CA PHE A 162 -1.45 0.73 2.12
C PHE A 162 -0.91 -0.60 2.64
N LEU A 163 0.12 -1.16 2.01
CA LEU A 163 0.59 -2.51 2.30
C LEU A 163 1.90 -2.52 3.08
N LEU A 164 2.84 -1.67 2.70
CA LEU A 164 4.15 -1.56 3.35
C LEU A 164 4.07 -1.28 4.86
N PRO A 165 3.16 -0.42 5.37
CA PRO A 165 3.07 -0.18 6.81
C PRO A 165 2.86 -1.44 7.64
N PHE A 166 2.07 -2.41 7.17
CA PHE A 166 1.97 -3.71 7.84
C PHE A 166 3.34 -4.40 7.95
N HIS A 167 4.10 -4.44 6.87
CA HIS A 167 5.41 -5.09 6.85
C HIS A 167 6.45 -4.33 7.67
N LEU A 168 6.40 -3.00 7.70
CA LEU A 168 7.28 -2.18 8.56
C LEU A 168 7.18 -2.61 10.03
N PHE A 169 5.95 -2.82 10.51
CA PHE A 169 5.67 -3.14 11.90
C PHE A 169 5.55 -4.65 12.20
N SER A 170 5.73 -5.52 11.20
CA SER A 170 5.63 -6.98 11.40
C SER A 170 6.83 -7.78 10.89
N ASP A 171 7.49 -7.35 9.81
CA ASP A 171 8.63 -8.03 9.20
C ASP A 171 9.47 -7.05 8.36
N PRO A 172 10.39 -6.32 8.98
CA PRO A 172 11.21 -5.31 8.27
C PRO A 172 12.03 -5.87 7.12
N THR A 173 12.36 -7.16 7.14
CA THR A 173 13.10 -7.81 6.05
C THR A 173 12.23 -7.86 4.79
N VAL A 174 10.95 -8.15 4.95
CA VAL A 174 9.98 -8.11 3.85
C VAL A 174 9.77 -6.68 3.36
N ALA A 175 9.62 -5.72 4.29
CA ALA A 175 9.51 -4.31 3.94
C ALA A 175 10.70 -3.82 3.10
N ARG A 176 11.94 -4.21 3.49
CA ARG A 176 13.15 -3.92 2.71
C ARG A 176 13.10 -4.53 1.31
N SER A 177 12.63 -5.77 1.20
CA SER A 177 12.50 -6.46 -0.10
C SER A 177 11.54 -5.70 -1.03
N LEU A 178 10.40 -5.22 -0.52
CA LEU A 178 9.43 -4.43 -1.28
C LEU A 178 10.02 -3.09 -1.76
N LEU A 179 10.82 -2.41 -0.94
CA LEU A 179 11.51 -1.18 -1.35
C LEU A 179 12.63 -1.45 -2.35
N ARG A 180 13.32 -2.59 -2.25
CA ARG A 180 14.32 -3.01 -3.23
C ARG A 180 13.71 -3.28 -4.61
N TYR A 181 12.45 -3.66 -4.69
CA TYR A 181 11.75 -3.68 -5.98
C TYR A 181 11.81 -2.32 -6.68
N ARG A 182 11.53 -1.23 -5.97
CA ARG A 182 11.65 0.12 -6.53
C ARG A 182 13.09 0.48 -6.89
N TRP A 183 14.05 0.09 -6.06
CA TRP A 183 15.45 0.31 -6.34
C TRP A 183 15.93 -0.44 -7.61
N HIS A 184 15.51 -1.69 -7.79
CA HIS A 184 15.79 -2.44 -9.02
C HIS A 184 15.15 -1.81 -10.28
N ASN A 185 14.03 -1.13 -10.13
CA ASN A 185 13.32 -0.45 -11.20
C ASN A 185 13.80 0.99 -11.44
N LEU A 186 14.74 1.49 -10.64
CA LEU A 186 15.28 2.84 -10.76
C LEU A 186 15.83 3.19 -12.15
N PRO A 187 16.58 2.31 -12.85
CA PRO A 187 17.02 2.60 -14.21
C PRO A 187 15.89 2.83 -15.21
N GLY A 188 14.79 2.07 -15.11
CA GLY A 188 13.59 2.26 -15.94
C GLY A 188 12.91 3.60 -15.66
N ALA A 189 12.81 3.99 -14.39
CA ALA A 189 12.25 5.26 -13.97
C ALA A 189 13.11 6.46 -14.43
N GLN A 190 14.43 6.35 -14.39
CA GLN A 190 15.35 7.36 -14.93
C GLN A 190 15.19 7.51 -16.45
N GLU A 191 15.07 6.41 -17.16
CA GLU A 191 14.85 6.43 -18.62
C GLU A 191 13.49 7.05 -18.96
N LYS A 192 12.42 6.75 -18.20
CA LYS A 192 11.10 7.38 -18.36
C LYS A 192 11.18 8.90 -18.13
N ALA A 193 11.86 9.36 -17.08
CA ALA A 193 12.09 10.79 -16.83
C ALA A 193 12.81 11.45 -18.01
N ARG A 194 13.90 10.86 -18.48
CA ARG A 194 14.70 11.36 -19.62
C ARG A 194 13.88 11.46 -20.92
N ARG A 195 13.06 10.45 -21.24
CA ARG A 195 12.16 10.47 -22.42
C ARG A 195 11.14 11.61 -22.37
N ASN A 196 10.73 11.99 -21.17
CA ASN A 196 9.79 13.09 -20.93
C ASN A 196 10.48 14.45 -20.75
N GLY A 197 11.81 14.53 -20.90
CA GLY A 197 12.58 15.77 -20.82
C GLY A 197 12.92 16.21 -19.38
N TRP A 198 12.79 15.30 -18.40
CA TRP A 198 13.11 15.57 -16.99
C TRP A 198 14.36 14.81 -16.54
N GLN A 199 14.93 15.26 -15.41
CA GLN A 199 16.05 14.62 -14.72
C GLN A 199 15.51 13.70 -13.60
N GLY A 200 16.42 12.88 -13.04
CA GLY A 200 16.08 12.00 -11.94
C GLY A 200 15.20 10.82 -12.36
N ALA A 201 14.32 10.38 -11.50
CA ALA A 201 13.49 9.18 -11.71
C ALA A 201 11.99 9.48 -11.68
N LEU A 202 11.30 9.22 -12.79
CA LEU A 202 9.84 9.19 -12.89
C LEU A 202 9.39 7.72 -12.90
N PHE A 203 8.98 7.21 -11.76
CA PHE A 203 8.46 5.86 -11.67
C PHE A 203 7.18 5.70 -12.51
N PRO A 204 6.99 4.53 -13.16
CA PRO A 204 5.77 4.25 -13.90
C PRO A 204 4.55 4.15 -13.00
N TRP A 205 3.39 4.61 -13.47
CA TRP A 205 2.13 4.47 -12.74
C TRP A 205 1.77 3.00 -12.51
N GLU A 206 1.74 2.21 -13.57
CA GLU A 206 1.69 0.76 -13.50
C GLU A 206 3.08 0.19 -13.77
N SER A 207 3.65 -0.54 -12.83
CA SER A 207 4.97 -1.15 -12.98
C SER A 207 4.91 -2.66 -12.94
N ALA A 208 5.87 -3.26 -13.62
CA ALA A 208 6.18 -4.68 -13.56
C ALA A 208 7.70 -4.85 -13.36
N ARG A 209 8.21 -6.04 -13.63
CA ARG A 209 9.61 -6.41 -13.37
C ARG A 209 10.65 -5.58 -14.15
N SER A 210 10.27 -5.00 -15.29
CA SER A 210 11.19 -4.21 -16.12
C SER A 210 11.42 -2.79 -15.60
N GLY A 211 10.52 -2.27 -14.78
CA GLY A 211 10.49 -0.86 -14.38
C GLY A 211 10.03 0.09 -15.48
N GLU A 212 9.58 -0.43 -16.63
CA GLU A 212 8.95 0.35 -17.68
C GLU A 212 7.47 0.62 -17.40
N GLU A 213 6.88 1.60 -18.10
CA GLU A 213 5.47 1.94 -17.98
C GLU A 213 4.59 0.87 -18.61
N GLU A 214 3.69 0.29 -17.83
CA GLU A 214 2.75 -0.76 -18.26
C GLU A 214 1.29 -0.25 -18.34
N THR A 215 1.03 1.01 -17.99
CA THR A 215 -0.30 1.62 -18.09
C THR A 215 -0.79 1.57 -19.55
N PRO A 216 -2.00 1.04 -19.79
CA PRO A 216 -2.57 1.02 -21.13
C PRO A 216 -2.73 2.44 -21.71
N GLU A 217 -2.37 2.65 -22.98
CA GLU A 217 -2.54 3.97 -23.63
C GLU A 217 -4.01 4.40 -23.71
N PHE A 218 -4.92 3.44 -23.80
CA PHE A 218 -6.36 3.69 -23.92
C PHE A 218 -7.16 2.87 -22.92
N ALA A 219 -8.13 3.51 -22.30
CA ALA A 219 -9.16 2.86 -21.50
C ALA A 219 -10.08 1.95 -22.34
N ALA A 220 -10.94 1.19 -21.69
CA ALA A 220 -12.02 0.47 -22.36
C ALA A 220 -12.91 1.40 -23.17
N ILE A 221 -13.62 0.84 -24.17
CA ILE A 221 -14.56 1.62 -24.98
C ILE A 221 -15.65 2.20 -24.07
N ASN A 222 -15.83 3.51 -24.11
CA ASN A 222 -16.93 4.18 -23.41
C ASN A 222 -18.27 3.75 -24.05
N ILE A 223 -19.15 3.15 -23.26
CA ILE A 223 -20.42 2.58 -23.74
C ILE A 223 -21.37 3.66 -24.31
N ARG A 224 -21.30 4.90 -23.82
CA ARG A 224 -22.15 6.01 -24.32
C ARG A 224 -21.68 6.57 -25.65
N THR A 225 -20.37 6.73 -25.81
CA THR A 225 -19.80 7.40 -26.97
C THR A 225 -19.29 6.45 -28.05
N GLY A 226 -19.07 5.16 -27.71
CA GLY A 226 -18.42 4.19 -28.59
C GLY A 226 -16.93 4.47 -28.83
N LEU A 227 -16.33 5.44 -28.15
CA LEU A 227 -14.94 5.85 -28.33
C LEU A 227 -14.06 5.37 -27.20
N ARG A 228 -12.78 5.14 -27.48
CA ARG A 228 -11.74 4.96 -26.46
C ARG A 228 -11.21 6.31 -26.01
N GLN A 229 -11.03 6.46 -24.72
CA GLN A 229 -10.39 7.63 -24.13
C GLN A 229 -8.93 7.29 -23.81
N LYS A 230 -8.01 8.22 -24.02
CA LYS A 230 -6.63 8.09 -23.56
C LYS A 230 -6.61 8.03 -22.03
N VAL A 231 -5.73 7.19 -21.50
CA VAL A 231 -5.44 7.14 -20.06
C VAL A 231 -4.38 8.17 -19.75
N ALA A 232 -4.68 9.12 -18.88
CA ALA A 232 -3.78 10.21 -18.55
C ALA A 232 -2.78 9.85 -17.42
N SER A 233 -3.06 8.80 -16.65
CA SER A 233 -2.30 8.43 -15.44
C SER A 233 -0.80 8.26 -15.70
N ALA A 234 -0.41 7.56 -16.77
CA ALA A 234 1.00 7.38 -17.12
C ALA A 234 1.78 8.69 -17.35
N GLN A 235 1.07 9.76 -17.72
CA GLN A 235 1.66 11.05 -18.11
C GLN A 235 1.54 12.13 -17.05
N ALA A 236 0.55 12.04 -16.16
CA ALA A 236 0.19 13.11 -15.23
C ALA A 236 0.09 12.66 -13.76
N GLU A 237 -0.07 11.38 -13.46
CA GLU A 237 -0.22 10.88 -12.10
C GLU A 237 1.16 10.59 -11.48
N HIS A 238 1.85 11.68 -11.12
CA HIS A 238 3.25 11.68 -10.73
C HIS A 238 3.47 11.54 -9.23
N HIS A 239 2.45 11.66 -8.40
CA HIS A 239 2.59 11.62 -6.94
C HIS A 239 3.25 10.34 -6.43
N LEU A 240 3.08 9.20 -7.13
CA LEU A 240 3.75 7.94 -6.82
C LEU A 240 5.27 8.12 -6.57
N VAL A 241 5.93 9.06 -7.27
CA VAL A 241 7.35 9.33 -7.10
C VAL A 241 7.66 9.77 -5.66
N ALA A 242 6.83 10.64 -5.09
CA ALA A 242 6.98 11.11 -3.72
C ALA A 242 6.45 10.10 -2.68
N ASP A 243 5.45 9.28 -3.05
CA ASP A 243 4.95 8.20 -2.19
C ASP A 243 6.04 7.15 -1.93
N ILE A 244 6.85 6.84 -2.95
CA ILE A 244 8.03 5.98 -2.80
C ILE A 244 9.04 6.60 -1.84
N ALA A 245 9.32 7.90 -1.96
CA ALA A 245 10.24 8.59 -1.05
C ALA A 245 9.72 8.58 0.39
N TRP A 246 8.41 8.80 0.59
CA TRP A 246 7.77 8.71 1.89
C TRP A 246 7.93 7.30 2.49
N ALA A 247 7.70 6.27 1.69
CA ALA A 247 7.84 4.87 2.12
C ALA A 247 9.28 4.53 2.54
N VAL A 248 10.30 5.06 1.83
CA VAL A 248 11.73 4.91 2.19
C VAL A 248 12.01 5.53 3.56
N ILE A 249 11.49 6.73 3.81
CA ILE A 249 11.68 7.42 5.10
C ILE A 249 10.94 6.70 6.22
N GLN A 250 9.69 6.25 5.99
CA GLN A 250 8.96 5.44 6.97
C GLN A 250 9.71 4.15 7.33
N TYR A 251 10.30 3.49 6.35
CA TYR A 251 11.13 2.31 6.59
C TYR A 251 12.33 2.64 7.48
N TRP A 252 13.11 3.66 7.11
CA TRP A 252 14.30 4.05 7.86
C TRP A 252 13.96 4.44 9.30
N GLN A 253 12.96 5.28 9.49
CA GLN A 253 12.54 5.74 10.83
C GLN A 253 12.03 4.57 11.71
N THR A 254 11.30 3.61 11.12
CA THR A 254 10.75 2.46 11.85
C THR A 254 11.82 1.44 12.20
N THR A 255 12.84 1.25 11.36
CA THR A 255 13.81 0.15 11.50
C THR A 255 15.17 0.59 12.00
N GLY A 256 15.59 1.83 11.76
CA GLY A 256 16.95 2.29 11.99
C GLY A 256 17.98 1.67 11.03
N ASP A 257 17.58 1.10 9.88
CA ASP A 257 18.49 0.44 8.93
C ASP A 257 19.37 1.44 8.18
N GLU A 258 20.46 1.85 8.81
CA GLU A 258 21.43 2.77 8.22
C GLU A 258 22.06 2.21 6.94
N SER A 259 22.22 0.90 6.85
CA SER A 259 22.85 0.28 5.67
C SER A 259 21.98 0.43 4.43
N PHE A 260 20.67 0.31 4.56
CA PHE A 260 19.71 0.54 3.47
C PHE A 260 19.65 2.02 3.10
N ILE A 261 19.47 2.91 4.11
CA ILE A 261 19.28 4.33 3.82
C ILE A 261 20.52 4.96 3.18
N ALA A 262 21.73 4.56 3.60
CA ALA A 262 22.99 5.08 3.07
C ALA A 262 23.28 4.66 1.61
N HIS A 263 22.61 3.64 1.10
CA HIS A 263 22.85 3.10 -0.25
C HIS A 263 21.57 3.14 -1.09
N GLU A 264 20.72 2.13 -1.01
CA GLU A 264 19.53 1.99 -1.84
C GLU A 264 18.51 3.12 -1.58
N GLY A 265 18.30 3.46 -0.31
CA GLY A 265 17.37 4.51 0.10
C GLY A 265 17.82 5.89 -0.39
N MET A 266 19.11 6.23 -0.24
CA MET A 266 19.67 7.51 -0.73
C MET A 266 19.51 7.62 -2.25
N ALA A 267 19.81 6.55 -3.00
CA ALA A 267 19.65 6.55 -4.44
C ALA A 267 18.19 6.85 -4.85
N LEU A 268 17.23 6.19 -4.20
CA LEU A 268 15.81 6.45 -4.44
C LEU A 268 15.44 7.90 -4.11
N LEU A 269 15.82 8.39 -2.92
CA LEU A 269 15.47 9.75 -2.47
C LEU A 269 16.06 10.84 -3.36
N LEU A 270 17.35 10.71 -3.75
CA LEU A 270 18.00 11.71 -4.59
C LEU A 270 17.40 11.75 -6.01
N GLU A 271 17.18 10.60 -6.61
CA GLU A 271 16.68 10.55 -7.97
C GLU A 271 15.20 10.96 -8.07
N THR A 272 14.36 10.65 -7.08
CA THR A 272 12.98 11.16 -7.00
C THR A 272 12.96 12.67 -6.75
N ALA A 273 13.84 13.20 -5.89
CA ALA A 273 13.96 14.64 -5.65
C ALA A 273 14.45 15.40 -6.91
N LYS A 274 15.44 14.85 -7.65
CA LYS A 274 15.89 15.42 -8.92
C LYS A 274 14.75 15.50 -9.95
N PHE A 275 13.86 14.52 -9.96
CA PHE A 275 12.66 14.57 -10.80
C PHE A 275 11.80 15.79 -10.46
N TRP A 276 11.41 15.99 -9.21
CA TRP A 276 10.57 17.11 -8.80
C TRP A 276 11.20 18.46 -9.08
N ILE A 277 12.51 18.61 -8.81
CA ILE A 277 13.28 19.84 -9.10
C ILE A 277 13.26 20.16 -10.59
N SER A 278 13.35 19.15 -11.47
CA SER A 278 13.33 19.35 -12.93
C SER A 278 11.93 19.45 -13.51
N ARG A 279 10.89 18.92 -12.80
CA ARG A 279 9.49 18.87 -13.23
C ARG A 279 8.77 20.19 -12.97
N ALA A 280 9.18 20.93 -11.93
CA ALA A 280 8.56 22.20 -11.59
C ALA A 280 8.83 23.25 -12.68
N VAL A 281 7.84 24.10 -12.91
CA VAL A 281 7.90 25.20 -13.87
C VAL A 281 7.98 26.53 -13.13
N ARG A 282 8.74 27.48 -13.67
CA ARG A 282 8.82 28.81 -13.08
C ARG A 282 7.67 29.69 -13.58
N VAL A 283 6.86 30.18 -12.66
CA VAL A 283 5.81 31.15 -12.91
C VAL A 283 6.10 32.38 -12.06
N ASN A 284 6.46 33.49 -12.71
CA ASN A 284 6.96 34.68 -12.04
C ASN A 284 8.16 34.33 -11.14
N ASP A 285 8.09 34.61 -9.84
CA ASP A 285 9.15 34.37 -8.86
C ASP A 285 9.00 33.06 -8.08
N ARG A 286 8.04 32.20 -8.43
CA ARG A 286 7.76 30.92 -7.75
C ARG A 286 7.95 29.74 -8.69
N LEU A 287 8.20 28.57 -8.09
CA LEU A 287 8.11 27.28 -8.77
C LEU A 287 6.71 26.71 -8.55
N GLU A 288 6.12 26.12 -9.57
CA GLU A 288 4.79 25.52 -9.55
C GLU A 288 4.82 24.13 -10.21
N ILE A 289 3.88 23.27 -9.84
CA ILE A 289 3.70 21.94 -10.44
C ILE A 289 2.38 21.95 -11.22
N HIS A 290 2.48 21.91 -12.53
CA HIS A 290 1.35 22.03 -13.45
C HIS A 290 1.04 20.70 -14.13
N ASP A 291 -0.18 20.56 -14.63
CA ASP A 291 -0.62 19.45 -15.48
C ASP A 291 -0.37 18.10 -14.82
N VAL A 292 -1.00 17.89 -13.66
CA VAL A 292 -0.92 16.66 -12.89
C VAL A 292 -2.30 16.10 -12.55
N ILE A 293 -2.30 14.84 -12.13
CA ILE A 293 -3.42 14.16 -11.48
C ILE A 293 -2.95 13.84 -10.07
N GLY A 294 -3.73 14.25 -9.06
CA GLY A 294 -3.54 13.86 -7.67
C GLY A 294 -4.13 12.45 -7.40
N PRO A 295 -4.20 12.02 -6.13
CA PRO A 295 -4.88 10.79 -5.77
C PRO A 295 -6.34 10.72 -6.23
N ASP A 296 -7.02 11.86 -6.34
CA ASP A 296 -8.36 11.95 -6.92
C ASP A 296 -8.32 11.90 -8.45
N GLU A 297 -8.49 10.70 -9.00
CA GLU A 297 -8.47 10.45 -10.44
C GLU A 297 -9.71 10.97 -11.20
N TYR A 298 -10.70 11.60 -10.54
CA TYR A 298 -11.80 12.31 -11.23
C TYR A 298 -11.42 13.74 -11.59
N THR A 299 -10.29 14.23 -11.08
CA THR A 299 -9.75 15.56 -11.34
C THR A 299 -8.42 15.43 -12.08
N GLU A 300 -8.48 15.55 -13.41
CA GLU A 300 -7.33 15.34 -14.31
C GLU A 300 -6.75 16.70 -14.78
N HIS A 301 -5.43 16.76 -15.03
CA HIS A 301 -4.74 17.88 -15.66
C HIS A 301 -4.90 19.22 -14.90
N VAL A 302 -4.67 19.20 -13.59
CA VAL A 302 -4.75 20.38 -12.73
C VAL A 302 -3.39 20.96 -12.39
N ASN A 303 -3.39 22.21 -11.94
CA ASN A 303 -2.19 22.92 -11.49
C ASN A 303 -2.18 23.00 -9.97
N ASN A 304 -0.98 22.84 -9.41
CA ASN A 304 -0.71 22.98 -7.99
C ASN A 304 -1.66 22.10 -7.12
N ASN A 305 -1.88 20.83 -7.54
CA ASN A 305 -2.58 19.88 -6.70
C ASN A 305 -1.89 19.82 -5.32
N ALA A 306 -2.66 19.96 -4.25
CA ALA A 306 -2.15 20.08 -2.89
C ALA A 306 -1.36 18.83 -2.47
N PHE A 307 -1.92 17.63 -2.69
CA PHE A 307 -1.24 16.39 -2.36
C PHE A 307 0.12 16.31 -3.07
N THR A 308 0.13 16.47 -4.39
CA THR A 308 1.35 16.39 -5.20
C THR A 308 2.39 17.42 -4.77
N SER A 309 1.99 18.66 -4.51
CA SER A 309 2.90 19.76 -4.16
C SER A 309 3.54 19.56 -2.78
N TYR A 310 2.75 19.20 -1.77
CA TYR A 310 3.26 18.93 -0.42
C TYR A 310 4.13 17.66 -0.38
N MET A 311 3.75 16.60 -1.10
CA MET A 311 4.53 15.38 -1.17
C MET A 311 5.85 15.58 -1.95
N ALA A 312 5.85 16.39 -3.02
CA ALA A 312 7.07 16.79 -3.72
C ALA A 312 8.01 17.61 -2.82
N TYR A 313 7.45 18.57 -2.07
CA TYR A 313 8.20 19.35 -1.07
C TYR A 313 8.82 18.41 -0.02
N TYR A 314 8.04 17.51 0.55
CA TYR A 314 8.50 16.51 1.52
C TYR A 314 9.63 15.65 0.95
N ASN A 315 9.48 15.11 -0.26
CA ASN A 315 10.50 14.29 -0.91
C ASN A 315 11.83 15.04 -1.04
N VAL A 316 11.81 16.28 -1.55
CA VAL A 316 13.04 17.08 -1.72
C VAL A 316 13.65 17.45 -0.35
N GLN A 317 12.84 17.77 0.64
CA GLN A 317 13.28 18.08 2.00
C GLN A 317 13.97 16.86 2.65
N GLN A 318 13.37 15.69 2.57
CA GLN A 318 13.94 14.46 3.13
C GLN A 318 15.21 14.04 2.38
N ALA A 319 15.23 14.13 1.06
CA ALA A 319 16.40 13.85 0.26
C ALA A 319 17.59 14.77 0.63
N LEU A 320 17.31 16.06 0.83
CA LEU A 320 18.33 17.04 1.28
C LEU A 320 18.84 16.71 2.69
N SER A 321 17.94 16.36 3.61
CA SER A 321 18.30 15.97 4.98
C SER A 321 19.22 14.74 5.00
N ILE A 322 18.85 13.68 4.28
CA ILE A 322 19.62 12.44 4.18
C ILE A 322 20.96 12.68 3.47
N ALA A 323 20.97 13.46 2.38
CA ALA A 323 22.21 13.83 1.69
C ALA A 323 23.21 14.50 2.63
N ARG A 324 22.76 15.42 3.47
CA ARG A 324 23.61 16.09 4.48
C ARG A 324 24.06 15.14 5.58
N GLN A 325 23.16 14.34 6.11
CA GLN A 325 23.44 13.40 7.21
C GLN A 325 24.50 12.36 6.82
N PHE A 326 24.42 11.84 5.61
CA PHE A 326 25.33 10.80 5.10
C PHE A 326 26.47 11.34 4.21
N GLY A 327 26.68 12.66 4.20
CA GLY A 327 27.84 13.28 3.57
C GLY A 327 27.87 13.18 2.04
N CYS A 328 26.72 13.30 1.38
CA CYS A 328 26.67 13.38 -0.09
C CYS A 328 27.40 14.63 -0.59
N SER A 329 28.34 14.44 -1.53
CA SER A 329 29.16 15.50 -2.09
C SER A 329 28.61 16.16 -3.36
N ASP A 330 27.32 15.97 -3.67
CA ASP A 330 26.64 16.61 -4.83
C ASP A 330 26.17 18.03 -4.45
N ASP A 331 27.11 18.98 -4.39
CA ASP A 331 26.82 20.39 -4.06
C ASP A 331 25.80 21.01 -5.02
N ALA A 332 25.78 20.57 -6.28
CA ALA A 332 24.83 21.07 -7.27
C ALA A 332 23.39 20.60 -6.95
N PHE A 333 23.24 19.38 -6.46
CA PHE A 333 21.94 18.89 -5.97
C PHE A 333 21.52 19.67 -4.73
N ILE A 334 22.41 19.81 -3.73
CA ILE A 334 22.10 20.51 -2.47
C ILE A 334 21.58 21.93 -2.76
N HIS A 335 22.30 22.69 -3.59
CA HIS A 335 21.88 24.04 -3.95
C HIS A 335 20.52 24.09 -4.65
N ARG A 336 20.29 23.20 -5.63
CA ARG A 336 19.01 23.15 -6.34
C ARG A 336 17.84 22.73 -5.44
N ALA A 337 18.09 21.81 -4.49
CA ALA A 337 17.09 21.38 -3.52
C ALA A 337 16.71 22.54 -2.57
N GLU A 338 17.70 23.31 -2.07
CA GLU A 338 17.43 24.49 -1.24
C GLU A 338 16.61 25.54 -1.99
N MET A 339 16.96 25.80 -3.26
CA MET A 339 16.20 26.74 -4.10
C MET A 339 14.77 26.25 -4.34
N PHE A 340 14.59 24.95 -4.63
CA PHE A 340 13.26 24.36 -4.81
C PHE A 340 12.39 24.52 -3.55
N LEU A 341 12.91 24.15 -2.38
CA LEU A 341 12.18 24.27 -1.11
C LEU A 341 11.81 25.72 -0.76
N LYS A 342 12.66 26.68 -1.10
CA LYS A 342 12.40 28.09 -0.88
C LYS A 342 11.35 28.67 -1.84
N GLU A 343 11.32 28.21 -3.08
CA GLU A 343 10.57 28.84 -4.16
C GLU A 343 9.29 28.10 -4.54
N LEU A 344 9.14 26.82 -4.14
CA LEU A 344 7.92 26.05 -4.45
C LEU A 344 6.71 26.71 -3.81
N ARG A 345 5.69 26.97 -4.63
CA ARG A 345 4.39 27.41 -4.18
C ARG A 345 3.61 26.22 -3.62
N LEU A 346 3.37 26.23 -2.33
CA LEU A 346 2.43 25.33 -1.69
C LEU A 346 1.04 25.97 -1.63
N PRO A 347 -0.05 25.23 -1.92
CA PRO A 347 -1.40 25.69 -1.66
C PRO A 347 -1.59 26.09 -0.19
N GLU A 348 -2.27 27.19 0.06
CA GLU A 348 -2.44 27.75 1.40
C GLU A 348 -3.79 27.34 2.00
N ILE A 349 -3.77 27.06 3.31
CA ILE A 349 -5.00 26.81 4.09
C ILE A 349 -5.82 28.08 4.12
N GLN A 350 -7.09 27.99 3.75
CA GLN A 350 -8.02 29.12 3.75
C GLN A 350 -8.44 29.52 5.18
N PRO A 351 -9.03 30.70 5.40
CA PRO A 351 -9.45 31.15 6.74
C PRO A 351 -10.45 30.25 7.43
N ASP A 352 -11.20 29.42 6.69
CA ASP A 352 -12.11 28.40 7.22
C ASP A 352 -11.42 27.09 7.60
N GLY A 353 -10.11 27.01 7.45
CA GLY A 353 -9.28 25.85 7.76
C GLY A 353 -9.17 24.81 6.63
N VAL A 354 -9.84 25.02 5.51
CA VAL A 354 -9.83 24.10 4.37
C VAL A 354 -8.62 24.38 3.48
N LEU A 355 -7.90 23.33 3.10
CA LEU A 355 -6.86 23.37 2.07
C LEU A 355 -7.49 23.10 0.70
N PRO A 356 -7.40 23.99 -0.29
CA PRO A 356 -7.87 23.73 -1.65
C PRO A 356 -7.14 22.53 -2.29
N GLN A 357 -7.88 21.65 -2.97
CA GLN A 357 -7.29 20.46 -3.63
C GLN A 357 -6.33 20.86 -4.77
N ASP A 358 -6.69 21.89 -5.52
CA ASP A 358 -5.91 22.47 -6.60
C ASP A 358 -6.37 23.91 -6.88
N ASP A 359 -5.71 24.60 -7.82
CA ASP A 359 -6.03 26.00 -8.16
C ASP A 359 -7.46 26.22 -8.67
N SER A 360 -8.13 25.19 -9.18
CA SER A 360 -9.44 25.29 -9.82
C SER A 360 -10.60 24.77 -8.97
N PHE A 361 -10.32 23.84 -8.04
CA PHE A 361 -11.32 23.03 -7.35
C PHE A 361 -12.41 23.87 -6.66
N MET A 362 -12.02 24.91 -5.94
CA MET A 362 -12.96 25.73 -5.16
C MET A 362 -13.93 26.53 -6.03
N ALA A 363 -13.60 26.80 -7.29
CA ALA A 363 -14.46 27.53 -8.22
C ALA A 363 -15.45 26.62 -8.98
N LYS A 364 -15.27 25.29 -8.91
CA LYS A 364 -16.14 24.32 -9.59
C LYS A 364 -17.51 24.23 -8.89
N PRO A 365 -18.59 23.90 -9.63
CA PRO A 365 -19.91 23.71 -9.04
C PRO A 365 -19.98 22.42 -8.21
N ALA A 366 -20.64 22.49 -7.06
CA ALA A 366 -21.02 21.30 -6.28
C ALA A 366 -22.32 20.71 -6.83
N ILE A 367 -22.44 19.38 -6.78
CA ILE A 367 -23.65 18.65 -7.18
C ILE A 367 -24.14 17.75 -6.05
N ASN A 368 -25.39 17.26 -6.16
CA ASN A 368 -25.91 16.28 -5.21
C ASN A 368 -25.37 14.88 -5.52
N LEU A 369 -24.56 14.33 -4.61
CA LEU A 369 -23.91 13.04 -4.75
C LEU A 369 -24.65 11.87 -4.10
N ALA A 370 -25.81 12.07 -3.46
CA ALA A 370 -26.51 11.03 -2.70
C ALA A 370 -26.76 9.74 -3.52
N LYS A 371 -27.17 9.90 -4.80
CA LYS A 371 -27.40 8.79 -5.73
C LYS A 371 -26.12 7.96 -5.97
N TYR A 372 -24.99 8.64 -6.14
CA TYR A 372 -23.71 8.01 -6.49
C TYR A 372 -23.04 7.40 -5.25
N LYS A 373 -23.11 8.06 -4.10
CA LYS A 373 -22.63 7.52 -2.82
C LYS A 373 -23.37 6.25 -2.41
N ALA A 374 -24.68 6.15 -2.72
CA ALA A 374 -25.47 4.92 -2.51
C ALA A 374 -25.02 3.73 -3.40
N ALA A 375 -24.25 4.01 -4.45
CA ALA A 375 -23.71 3.03 -5.38
C ALA A 375 -22.18 3.11 -5.45
N ALA A 376 -21.52 3.51 -4.36
CA ALA A 376 -20.07 3.63 -4.26
C ALA A 376 -19.34 2.35 -4.70
N GLY A 377 -18.19 2.51 -5.35
CA GLY A 377 -17.41 1.42 -5.92
C GLY A 377 -17.89 0.94 -7.31
N LYS A 378 -19.03 1.41 -7.81
CA LYS A 378 -19.59 1.01 -9.11
C LYS A 378 -19.38 2.06 -10.22
N GLN A 379 -18.73 3.18 -9.92
CA GLN A 379 -18.46 4.31 -10.84
C GLN A 379 -19.71 4.75 -11.62
N THR A 380 -20.87 4.73 -10.99
CA THR A 380 -22.15 5.01 -11.65
C THR A 380 -22.28 6.43 -12.14
N ILE A 381 -21.49 7.37 -11.61
CA ILE A 381 -21.43 8.74 -12.09
C ILE A 381 -20.99 8.81 -13.57
N LEU A 382 -20.12 7.92 -14.01
CA LEU A 382 -19.65 7.85 -15.40
C LEU A 382 -20.70 7.31 -16.38
N LEU A 383 -21.84 6.84 -15.87
CA LEU A 383 -23.02 6.52 -16.69
C LEU A 383 -23.83 7.78 -17.00
N ASP A 384 -23.82 8.79 -16.13
CA ASP A 384 -24.58 10.03 -16.30
C ASP A 384 -23.72 11.15 -16.92
N TYR A 385 -22.44 11.21 -16.57
CA TYR A 385 -21.49 12.24 -17.01
C TYR A 385 -20.26 11.63 -17.69
N SER A 386 -19.64 12.34 -18.60
CA SER A 386 -18.32 12.01 -19.12
C SER A 386 -17.23 12.34 -18.10
N ARG A 387 -16.02 11.81 -18.24
CA ARG A 387 -14.87 12.20 -17.40
C ARG A 387 -14.59 13.70 -17.46
N ALA A 388 -14.69 14.31 -18.64
CA ALA A 388 -14.51 15.74 -18.79
C ALA A 388 -15.56 16.57 -18.03
N GLU A 389 -16.82 16.13 -17.99
CA GLU A 389 -17.85 16.80 -17.19
C GLU A 389 -17.61 16.61 -15.69
N VAL A 390 -17.21 15.41 -15.25
CA VAL A 390 -16.87 15.13 -13.85
C VAL A 390 -15.68 16.00 -13.39
N ASN A 391 -14.67 16.16 -14.24
CA ASN A 391 -13.52 17.03 -13.98
C ASN A 391 -13.89 18.51 -13.69
N GLU A 392 -15.02 18.99 -14.19
CA GLU A 392 -15.50 20.36 -13.97
C GLU A 392 -16.42 20.51 -12.75
N MET A 393 -16.47 19.53 -11.86
CA MET A 393 -17.33 19.51 -10.67
C MET A 393 -16.52 19.32 -9.39
N GLN A 394 -17.10 19.75 -8.23
CA GLN A 394 -16.52 19.44 -6.92
C GLN A 394 -16.86 18.00 -6.52
N ILE A 395 -16.18 17.04 -7.12
CA ILE A 395 -16.39 15.61 -6.91
C ILE A 395 -15.03 14.94 -6.77
N LEU A 396 -14.91 14.01 -5.84
CA LEU A 396 -13.73 13.16 -5.69
C LEU A 396 -14.10 11.68 -5.88
N LYS A 397 -13.26 10.96 -6.61
CA LYS A 397 -13.29 9.49 -6.66
C LYS A 397 -12.89 8.90 -5.31
N GLN A 398 -11.83 9.46 -4.72
CA GLN A 398 -11.19 8.98 -3.49
C GLN A 398 -10.47 10.13 -2.76
N ALA A 399 -9.92 9.83 -1.57
CA ALA A 399 -9.20 10.79 -0.74
C ALA A 399 -8.01 11.42 -1.49
N ASP A 400 -7.92 12.76 -1.45
CA ASP A 400 -6.79 13.57 -1.96
C ASP A 400 -6.21 14.42 -0.81
N VAL A 401 -6.81 15.57 -0.47
CA VAL A 401 -6.38 16.37 0.69
C VAL A 401 -6.50 15.58 2.01
N VAL A 402 -7.52 14.73 2.16
CA VAL A 402 -7.65 13.86 3.33
C VAL A 402 -6.52 12.82 3.37
N MET A 403 -6.04 12.34 2.21
CA MET A 403 -4.86 11.49 2.13
C MET A 403 -3.60 12.24 2.60
N LEU A 404 -3.45 13.50 2.22
CA LEU A 404 -2.34 14.33 2.67
C LEU A 404 -2.36 14.51 4.20
N ASN A 405 -3.53 14.73 4.81
CA ASN A 405 -3.69 14.79 6.27
C ASN A 405 -3.33 13.45 6.96
N TYR A 406 -3.49 12.32 6.27
CA TYR A 406 -3.03 11.03 6.77
C TYR A 406 -1.50 10.89 6.69
N MET A 407 -0.88 11.20 5.56
CA MET A 407 0.53 10.93 5.29
C MET A 407 1.48 11.94 5.94
N LEU A 408 1.09 13.22 6.01
CA LEU A 408 1.89 14.33 6.57
C LEU A 408 1.11 15.07 7.68
N PRO A 409 0.67 14.37 8.75
CA PRO A 409 -0.20 14.97 9.76
C PRO A 409 0.44 16.14 10.51
N GLU A 410 1.75 16.22 10.58
CA GLU A 410 2.50 17.31 11.23
C GLU A 410 2.44 18.64 10.47
N GLN A 411 2.06 18.62 9.20
CA GLN A 411 1.90 19.83 8.39
C GLN A 411 0.58 20.57 8.67
N PHE A 412 -0.36 19.95 9.41
CA PHE A 412 -1.72 20.44 9.59
C PHE A 412 -2.12 20.46 11.06
N SER A 413 -2.81 21.53 11.46
CA SER A 413 -3.45 21.55 12.78
C SER A 413 -4.62 20.56 12.85
N ALA A 414 -4.97 20.11 14.05
CA ALA A 414 -6.17 19.28 14.26
C ALA A 414 -7.45 19.95 13.73
N ALA A 415 -7.56 21.27 13.87
CA ALA A 415 -8.69 22.06 13.35
C ALA A 415 -8.74 22.02 11.81
N SER A 416 -7.58 22.15 11.13
CA SER A 416 -7.53 22.06 9.67
C SER A 416 -7.80 20.64 9.18
N CYS A 417 -7.29 19.60 9.83
CA CYS A 417 -7.63 18.22 9.50
C CYS A 417 -9.14 17.96 9.59
N LEU A 418 -9.78 18.46 10.65
CA LEU A 418 -11.23 18.34 10.82
C LEU A 418 -11.99 19.13 9.74
N ALA A 419 -11.57 20.37 9.44
CA ALA A 419 -12.19 21.19 8.40
C ALA A 419 -12.08 20.53 7.01
N ASN A 420 -10.90 19.98 6.68
CA ASN A 420 -10.69 19.24 5.44
C ASN A 420 -11.59 18.01 5.37
N LEU A 421 -11.64 17.19 6.43
CA LEU A 421 -12.52 16.02 6.45
C LEU A 421 -13.98 16.40 6.25
N GLN A 422 -14.48 17.42 6.96
CA GLN A 422 -15.86 17.88 6.85
C GLN A 422 -16.19 18.50 5.48
N PHE A 423 -15.21 19.11 4.83
CA PHE A 423 -15.39 19.68 3.49
C PHE A 423 -15.35 18.63 2.40
N TYR A 424 -14.36 17.71 2.43
CA TYR A 424 -14.13 16.75 1.35
C TYR A 424 -15.00 15.50 1.44
N GLU A 425 -15.36 15.04 2.66
CA GLU A 425 -16.18 13.83 2.81
C GLU A 425 -17.52 13.88 2.07
N PRO A 426 -18.32 14.97 2.16
CA PRO A 426 -19.58 15.06 1.40
C PRO A 426 -19.37 15.05 -0.12
N ARG A 427 -18.18 15.39 -0.59
CA ARG A 427 -17.81 15.51 -2.02
C ARG A 427 -17.13 14.26 -2.56
N THR A 428 -16.78 13.30 -1.71
CA THR A 428 -16.12 12.05 -2.09
C THR A 428 -17.15 10.95 -2.30
N ILE A 429 -17.17 10.36 -3.50
CA ILE A 429 -18.10 9.25 -3.83
C ILE A 429 -17.62 7.93 -3.23
N HIS A 430 -16.32 7.78 -2.99
CA HIS A 430 -15.68 6.52 -2.59
C HIS A 430 -15.79 5.42 -3.66
N ASP A 431 -15.58 5.79 -4.91
CA ASP A 431 -15.54 4.86 -6.05
C ASP A 431 -14.20 4.09 -6.15
N SER A 432 -13.47 4.02 -5.06
CA SER A 432 -12.20 3.31 -4.93
C SER A 432 -12.11 2.56 -3.62
N SER A 433 -11.50 1.39 -3.65
CA SER A 433 -11.20 0.58 -2.45
C SER A 433 -10.21 1.24 -1.48
N LEU A 434 -9.50 2.29 -1.92
CA LEU A 434 -8.49 3.02 -1.14
C LEU A 434 -9.08 4.09 -0.23
N SER A 435 -10.29 4.57 -0.53
CA SER A 435 -10.78 5.87 -0.04
C SER A 435 -11.27 5.83 1.41
N LYS A 436 -12.18 4.89 1.74
CA LYS A 436 -12.87 4.87 3.05
C LYS A 436 -11.92 4.71 4.22
N ALA A 437 -10.89 3.87 4.07
CA ALA A 437 -9.91 3.63 5.13
C ALA A 437 -9.18 4.91 5.55
N ILE A 438 -8.77 5.73 4.59
CA ILE A 438 -8.06 6.99 4.86
C ILE A 438 -8.97 7.98 5.57
N HIS A 439 -10.21 8.15 5.09
CA HIS A 439 -11.22 8.95 5.79
C HIS A 439 -11.47 8.44 7.21
N GLY A 440 -11.51 7.12 7.40
CA GLY A 440 -11.67 6.49 8.71
C GLY A 440 -10.51 6.79 9.67
N ILE A 441 -9.26 6.70 9.19
CA ILE A 441 -8.07 7.00 10.02
C ILE A 441 -8.04 8.48 10.41
N VAL A 442 -8.32 9.39 9.47
CA VAL A 442 -8.35 10.83 9.76
C VAL A 442 -9.52 11.16 10.70
N ALA A 443 -10.68 10.53 10.52
CA ALA A 443 -11.82 10.67 11.44
C ALA A 443 -11.47 10.22 12.87
N ALA A 444 -10.76 9.09 13.03
CA ALA A 444 -10.28 8.64 14.35
C ALA A 444 -9.37 9.69 15.01
N ARG A 445 -8.41 10.22 14.25
CA ARG A 445 -7.50 11.29 14.72
C ARG A 445 -8.23 12.58 15.10
N CYS A 446 -9.37 12.84 14.47
CA CYS A 446 -10.24 13.98 14.79
C CYS A 446 -11.26 13.68 15.91
N GLY A 447 -11.22 12.49 16.52
CA GLY A 447 -12.14 12.09 17.59
C GLY A 447 -13.54 11.68 17.11
N LEU A 448 -13.76 11.51 15.79
CA LEU A 448 -15.03 11.10 15.18
C LEU A 448 -15.14 9.57 15.12
N LEU A 449 -15.11 8.90 16.28
CA LEU A 449 -14.92 7.45 16.37
C LEU A 449 -16.07 6.64 15.76
N THR A 450 -17.31 7.08 15.89
CA THR A 450 -18.47 6.42 15.27
C THR A 450 -18.35 6.42 13.76
N GLN A 451 -17.99 7.56 13.17
CA GLN A 451 -17.80 7.69 11.71
C GLN A 451 -16.57 6.88 11.26
N SER A 452 -15.48 6.91 12.04
CA SER A 452 -14.28 6.13 11.77
C SER A 452 -14.57 4.63 11.73
N TYR A 453 -15.31 4.11 12.72
CA TYR A 453 -15.70 2.70 12.76
C TYR A 453 -16.61 2.33 11.59
N GLN A 454 -17.55 3.19 11.24
CA GLN A 454 -18.41 2.98 10.06
C GLN A 454 -17.57 2.84 8.78
N PHE A 455 -16.63 3.76 8.53
CA PHE A 455 -15.73 3.67 7.36
C PHE A 455 -14.89 2.41 7.37
N TRP A 456 -14.36 2.03 8.54
CA TRP A 456 -13.60 0.80 8.67
C TRP A 456 -14.44 -0.42 8.32
N ARG A 457 -15.67 -0.52 8.87
CA ARG A 457 -16.63 -1.60 8.56
C ARG A 457 -16.96 -1.67 7.08
N GLU A 458 -17.33 -0.55 6.47
CA GLU A 458 -17.60 -0.48 5.04
C GLU A 458 -16.37 -0.88 4.19
N GLY A 459 -15.16 -0.57 4.66
CA GLY A 459 -13.91 -1.01 4.04
C GLY A 459 -13.72 -2.53 4.09
N THR A 460 -14.13 -3.19 5.18
CA THR A 460 -14.05 -4.66 5.30
C THR A 460 -15.00 -5.38 4.36
N GLU A 461 -16.11 -4.75 3.99
CA GLU A 461 -17.14 -5.34 3.13
C GLU A 461 -16.80 -5.34 1.65
N ILE A 462 -15.73 -4.64 1.23
CA ILE A 462 -15.30 -4.60 -0.17
C ILE A 462 -15.08 -6.02 -0.72
N ASP A 463 -14.40 -6.87 0.04
CA ASP A 463 -14.10 -8.25 -0.35
C ASP A 463 -14.86 -9.30 0.49
N LEU A 464 -15.35 -8.94 1.69
CA LEU A 464 -16.04 -9.87 2.61
C LEU A 464 -17.54 -9.62 2.73
N GLY A 465 -18.07 -8.58 2.09
CA GLY A 465 -19.48 -8.25 2.12
C GLY A 465 -20.36 -9.27 1.37
N ALA A 466 -21.66 -9.18 1.58
CA ALA A 466 -22.65 -10.03 0.89
C ALA A 466 -22.74 -9.75 -0.63
N ASP A 467 -22.33 -8.56 -1.08
CA ASP A 467 -22.22 -8.16 -2.50
C ASP A 467 -20.82 -7.59 -2.74
N PRO A 468 -19.79 -8.45 -2.79
CA PRO A 468 -18.42 -8.02 -2.95
C PRO A 468 -18.21 -7.39 -4.34
N HIS A 469 -17.50 -6.24 -4.36
CA HIS A 469 -17.30 -5.48 -5.58
C HIS A 469 -16.08 -6.00 -6.35
N SER A 470 -16.29 -6.41 -7.62
CA SER A 470 -15.21 -6.80 -8.54
C SER A 470 -14.30 -7.94 -8.05
N CYS A 471 -14.80 -8.86 -7.19
CA CYS A 471 -14.04 -10.02 -6.71
C CYS A 471 -13.71 -11.03 -7.82
N ASP A 472 -14.44 -11.04 -8.92
CA ASP A 472 -14.12 -11.86 -10.09
C ASP A 472 -12.75 -11.51 -10.70
N ASP A 473 -12.30 -10.25 -10.52
CA ASP A 473 -10.98 -9.77 -10.96
C ASP A 473 -9.87 -10.01 -9.91
N GLY A 474 -10.19 -10.58 -8.76
CA GLY A 474 -9.31 -10.79 -7.61
C GLY A 474 -9.63 -9.86 -6.44
N ILE A 475 -9.02 -10.14 -5.26
CA ILE A 475 -9.16 -9.30 -4.07
C ILE A 475 -8.58 -7.91 -4.31
N HIS A 476 -8.96 -6.96 -3.45
CA HIS A 476 -8.37 -5.61 -3.45
C HIS A 476 -7.22 -5.55 -2.44
N ALA A 477 -5.98 -5.65 -2.93
CA ALA A 477 -4.79 -5.70 -2.06
C ALA A 477 -4.73 -4.50 -1.10
N ALA A 478 -4.91 -3.28 -1.60
CA ALA A 478 -4.90 -2.08 -0.77
C ALA A 478 -6.04 -2.03 0.26
N ALA A 479 -7.26 -2.48 -0.08
CA ALA A 479 -8.35 -2.60 0.89
C ALA A 479 -7.99 -3.57 2.02
N THR A 480 -7.33 -4.67 1.68
CA THR A 480 -6.81 -5.64 2.65
C THR A 480 -5.80 -4.99 3.60
N GLY A 481 -4.84 -4.21 3.08
CA GLY A 481 -3.91 -3.41 3.88
C GLY A 481 -4.62 -2.36 4.73
N ALA A 482 -5.63 -1.73 4.15
CA ALA A 482 -6.45 -0.70 4.79
C ALA A 482 -7.22 -1.18 6.03
N ILE A 483 -7.62 -2.46 6.08
CA ILE A 483 -8.23 -3.07 7.28
C ILE A 483 -7.22 -3.03 8.44
N TRP A 484 -5.97 -3.41 8.19
CA TRP A 484 -4.90 -3.32 9.18
C TRP A 484 -4.61 -1.88 9.58
N LEU A 485 -4.48 -0.97 8.60
CA LEU A 485 -4.22 0.45 8.83
C LEU A 485 -5.27 1.08 9.73
N GLY A 486 -6.55 0.82 9.48
CA GLY A 486 -7.66 1.36 10.28
C GLY A 486 -7.61 0.90 11.73
N ALA A 487 -7.32 -0.37 11.98
CA ALA A 487 -7.18 -0.90 13.34
C ALA A 487 -5.94 -0.34 14.05
N ILE A 488 -4.79 -0.32 13.39
CA ILE A 488 -3.50 -0.03 14.03
C ILE A 488 -3.16 1.47 13.96
N GLN A 489 -3.29 2.11 12.80
CA GLN A 489 -2.97 3.54 12.68
C GLN A 489 -4.18 4.44 12.96
N GLY A 490 -5.41 3.92 12.79
CA GLY A 490 -6.64 4.59 13.16
C GLY A 490 -6.92 4.44 14.66
N PHE A 491 -7.39 3.28 15.10
CA PHE A 491 -7.89 3.08 16.47
C PHE A 491 -6.80 2.95 17.51
N ALA A 492 -5.68 2.26 17.24
CA ALA A 492 -4.55 2.24 18.18
C ALA A 492 -3.66 3.49 18.06
N GLY A 493 -3.84 4.29 17.00
CA GLY A 493 -3.15 5.56 16.80
C GLY A 493 -1.63 5.43 16.63
N VAL A 494 -1.17 4.29 16.10
CA VAL A 494 0.25 4.05 15.83
C VAL A 494 0.72 4.96 14.70
N SER A 495 1.78 5.71 14.92
CA SER A 495 2.43 6.52 13.89
C SER A 495 3.92 6.70 14.19
N VAL A 496 4.69 7.06 13.18
CA VAL A 496 6.11 7.39 13.30
C VAL A 496 6.28 8.85 12.92
N ARG A 497 6.93 9.63 13.78
CA ARG A 497 7.21 11.05 13.55
C ARG A 497 8.62 11.35 14.05
N ASP A 498 9.43 11.93 13.21
CA ASP A 498 10.81 12.32 13.56
C ASP A 498 11.64 11.19 14.19
N GLY A 499 11.40 9.95 13.74
CA GLY A 499 12.08 8.76 14.27
C GLY A 499 11.58 8.28 15.63
N GLU A 500 10.48 8.82 16.16
CA GLU A 500 9.83 8.39 17.39
C GLU A 500 8.53 7.61 17.11
N LEU A 501 8.29 6.55 17.88
CA LEU A 501 7.04 5.80 17.84
C LEU A 501 5.99 6.54 18.69
N HIS A 502 4.84 6.80 18.11
CA HIS A 502 3.70 7.40 18.80
C HIS A 502 2.54 6.40 18.90
N LEU A 503 1.88 6.40 20.03
CA LEU A 503 0.63 5.71 20.30
C LEU A 503 -0.39 6.75 20.79
N ASN A 504 -1.44 7.00 20.00
CA ASN A 504 -2.53 7.91 20.34
C ASN A 504 -3.86 7.14 20.24
N PRO A 505 -4.13 6.21 21.19
CA PRO A 505 -5.26 5.30 21.09
C PRO A 505 -6.60 6.02 21.15
N ALA A 506 -7.50 5.64 20.25
CA ALA A 506 -8.86 6.13 20.14
C ALA A 506 -9.77 4.95 19.74
N LEU A 507 -10.03 4.06 20.73
CA LEU A 507 -10.77 2.82 20.50
C LEU A 507 -12.26 3.12 20.26
N PRO A 508 -12.91 2.52 19.22
CA PRO A 508 -14.34 2.70 19.00
C PRO A 508 -15.16 2.00 20.10
N GLU A 509 -16.33 2.52 20.41
CA GLU A 509 -17.19 1.98 21.49
C GLU A 509 -17.56 0.50 21.33
N GLN A 510 -17.57 0.02 20.09
CA GLN A 510 -17.87 -1.38 19.74
C GLN A 510 -16.78 -2.34 20.24
N TRP A 511 -15.53 -1.86 20.40
CA TRP A 511 -14.40 -2.68 20.81
C TRP A 511 -14.06 -2.46 22.29
N GLN A 512 -14.15 -3.53 23.08
CA GLN A 512 -13.75 -3.49 24.49
C GLN A 512 -12.22 -3.52 24.66
N GLN A 513 -11.55 -4.26 23.78
CA GLN A 513 -10.08 -4.40 23.84
C GLN A 513 -9.53 -4.69 22.45
N LEU A 514 -8.36 -4.11 22.16
CA LEU A 514 -7.54 -4.39 20.98
C LEU A 514 -6.16 -4.84 21.44
N SER A 515 -5.66 -5.96 20.92
CA SER A 515 -4.31 -6.47 21.23
C SER A 515 -3.58 -6.82 19.94
N PHE A 516 -2.34 -6.36 19.81
CA PHE A 516 -1.55 -6.50 18.59
C PHE A 516 -0.05 -6.47 18.86
N PRO A 517 0.75 -7.18 18.06
CA PRO A 517 2.19 -7.06 18.05
C PRO A 517 2.66 -5.90 17.16
N LEU A 518 3.82 -5.32 17.49
CA LEU A 518 4.56 -4.38 16.68
C LEU A 518 6.05 -4.70 16.70
N PHE A 519 6.74 -4.43 15.59
CA PHE A 519 8.19 -4.35 15.54
C PHE A 519 8.61 -2.88 15.48
N TRP A 520 9.59 -2.50 16.31
CA TRP A 520 10.11 -1.14 16.37
C TRP A 520 11.61 -1.14 16.67
N GLN A 521 12.43 -0.68 15.72
CA GLN A 521 13.90 -0.51 15.88
C GLN A 521 14.59 -1.70 16.58
N GLY A 522 14.31 -2.92 16.11
CA GLY A 522 14.89 -4.15 16.66
C GLY A 522 14.14 -4.74 17.85
N CYS A 523 13.13 -4.07 18.39
CA CYS A 523 12.32 -4.54 19.53
C CYS A 523 10.99 -5.12 19.06
N GLU A 524 10.59 -6.27 19.62
CA GLU A 524 9.23 -6.80 19.51
C GLU A 524 8.39 -6.22 20.65
N LEU A 525 7.29 -5.56 20.31
CA LEU A 525 6.32 -5.03 21.28
C LEU A 525 5.01 -5.81 21.18
N GLN A 526 4.40 -6.08 22.33
CA GLN A 526 3.02 -6.53 22.41
C GLN A 526 2.21 -5.45 23.10
N VAL A 527 1.24 -4.89 22.40
CA VAL A 527 0.37 -3.83 22.89
C VAL A 527 -1.02 -4.39 23.13
N THR A 528 -1.59 -4.10 24.29
CA THR A 528 -3.00 -4.40 24.60
C THR A 528 -3.63 -3.14 25.18
N LEU A 529 -4.73 -2.69 24.60
CA LEU A 529 -5.40 -1.47 25.00
C LEU A 529 -6.91 -1.67 25.14
N ASP A 530 -7.50 -1.00 26.10
CA ASP A 530 -8.93 -0.80 26.29
C ASP A 530 -9.26 0.70 26.41
N ALA A 531 -10.49 1.05 26.70
CA ALA A 531 -10.91 2.45 26.81
C ALA A 531 -10.20 3.24 27.92
N GLN A 532 -9.57 2.58 28.88
CA GLN A 532 -8.98 3.21 30.08
C GLN A 532 -7.48 2.99 30.19
N ARG A 533 -6.96 1.90 29.63
CA ARG A 533 -5.59 1.44 29.89
C ARG A 533 -4.90 0.96 28.62
N ILE A 534 -3.59 1.12 28.61
CA ILE A 534 -2.70 0.50 27.64
C ILE A 534 -1.61 -0.27 28.37
N ALA A 535 -1.45 -1.54 28.06
CA ALA A 535 -0.36 -2.40 28.50
C ALA A 535 0.61 -2.60 27.34
N ILE A 536 1.89 -2.39 27.59
CA ILE A 536 2.96 -2.55 26.59
C ILE A 536 4.01 -3.48 27.18
N ARG A 537 4.26 -4.59 26.50
CA ARG A 537 5.37 -5.50 26.80
C ARG A 537 6.38 -5.44 25.65
N THR A 538 7.65 -5.42 25.97
CA THR A 538 8.74 -5.29 25.01
C THR A 538 9.83 -6.32 25.22
N SER A 539 10.51 -6.74 24.13
CA SER A 539 11.66 -7.64 24.15
C SER A 539 12.97 -6.97 24.63
N ALA A 540 13.04 -5.63 24.57
CA ALA A 540 14.15 -4.81 25.06
C ALA A 540 13.62 -3.42 25.47
N PRO A 541 14.34 -2.65 26.30
CA PRO A 541 13.91 -1.32 26.71
C PRO A 541 13.64 -0.41 25.51
N VAL A 542 12.51 0.26 25.51
CA VAL A 542 12.06 1.15 24.44
C VAL A 542 11.49 2.46 25.00
N SER A 543 11.71 3.56 24.30
CA SER A 543 11.05 4.83 24.55
C SER A 543 10.07 5.13 23.42
N LEU A 544 8.88 5.61 23.76
CA LEU A 544 7.85 5.99 22.80
C LEU A 544 6.97 7.11 23.36
N ARG A 545 6.13 7.70 22.53
CA ARG A 545 5.18 8.72 22.97
C ARG A 545 3.77 8.14 23.10
N LEU A 546 3.21 8.27 24.28
CA LEU A 546 1.81 7.96 24.54
C LEU A 546 1.04 9.27 24.70
N ASN A 547 0.06 9.52 23.81
CA ASN A 547 -0.66 10.78 23.72
C ASN A 547 0.29 12.01 23.78
N GLY A 548 1.40 11.96 23.05
CA GLY A 548 2.41 13.01 22.95
C GLY A 548 3.43 13.06 24.10
N GLN A 549 3.22 12.37 25.21
CA GLN A 549 4.15 12.34 26.33
C GLN A 549 5.15 11.20 26.19
N LEU A 550 6.44 11.48 26.41
CA LEU A 550 7.50 10.49 26.34
C LEU A 550 7.40 9.53 27.54
N ILE A 551 7.33 8.23 27.24
CA ILE A 551 7.36 7.15 28.23
C ILE A 551 8.48 6.17 27.90
N SER A 552 8.94 5.44 28.92
CA SER A 552 9.92 4.37 28.77
C SER A 552 9.36 3.05 29.33
N VAL A 553 9.53 1.98 28.57
CA VAL A 553 9.09 0.62 28.91
C VAL A 553 10.32 -0.27 28.93
N ALA A 554 10.64 -0.88 30.07
CA ALA A 554 11.80 -1.76 30.19
C ALA A 554 11.49 -3.22 29.81
N GLU A 555 10.39 -3.77 30.33
CA GLU A 555 9.90 -5.12 30.04
C GLU A 555 8.39 -5.12 29.82
N GLU A 556 7.62 -4.73 30.83
CA GLU A 556 6.17 -4.60 30.77
C GLU A 556 5.74 -3.40 31.60
N SER A 557 4.83 -2.61 31.07
CA SER A 557 4.26 -1.45 31.76
C SER A 557 2.78 -1.29 31.41
N VAL A 558 2.00 -0.83 32.39
CA VAL A 558 0.57 -0.52 32.22
C VAL A 558 0.37 0.94 32.54
N PHE A 559 -0.28 1.67 31.65
CA PHE A 559 -0.57 3.09 31.81
C PHE A 559 -2.08 3.33 31.81
N CYS A 560 -2.56 4.24 32.65
CA CYS A 560 -3.94 4.73 32.60
C CYS A 560 -4.03 5.83 31.55
N LEU A 561 -4.86 5.69 30.54
CA LEU A 561 -4.98 6.66 29.46
C LEU A 561 -5.44 8.05 29.95
N GLY A 562 -6.22 8.09 31.03
CA GLY A 562 -6.64 9.34 31.66
C GLY A 562 -5.51 10.22 32.18
N ASP A 563 -4.34 9.63 32.46
CA ASP A 563 -3.16 10.37 32.94
C ASP A 563 -2.41 11.09 31.79
N PHE A 564 -2.75 10.76 30.53
CA PHE A 564 -2.11 11.24 29.31
C PHE A 564 -3.07 12.07 28.44
N ILE A 565 -3.94 12.86 29.07
CA ILE A 565 -4.85 13.74 28.35
C ILE A 565 -4.02 14.82 27.64
N LEU A 566 -4.06 14.85 26.30
CA LEU A 566 -3.54 15.99 25.55
C LEU A 566 -4.30 17.25 25.99
N PRO A 567 -3.64 18.31 26.45
CA PRO A 567 -4.31 19.58 26.60
C PRO A 567 -4.83 19.99 25.21
N PHE A 568 -6.13 20.24 25.12
CA PHE A 568 -6.76 20.76 23.91
C PHE A 568 -6.29 22.21 23.71
N ASN A 569 -5.05 22.38 23.24
CA ASN A 569 -4.48 23.69 22.98
C ASN A 569 -4.81 24.11 21.54
N GLY A 570 -5.92 24.81 21.42
CA GLY A 570 -6.18 25.72 20.30
C GLY A 570 -5.32 26.98 20.38
N THR A 571 -3.99 26.85 20.41
CA THR A 571 -3.10 27.99 20.21
C THR A 571 -1.93 27.54 19.32
N ALA A 572 -1.90 28.10 18.13
CA ALA A 572 -0.77 28.03 17.23
C ALA A 572 0.50 28.46 17.98
N ALA A 573 1.55 27.67 17.88
CA ALA A 573 2.89 28.10 18.27
C ALA A 573 3.30 29.24 17.33
N THR A 574 3.25 30.46 17.84
CA THR A 574 3.92 31.61 17.19
C THR A 574 5.42 31.36 17.31
N HIS A 575 6.08 31.13 16.18
CA HIS A 575 7.53 31.28 16.10
C HIS A 575 7.86 32.74 16.45
N GLN A 576 8.42 32.97 17.63
CA GLN A 576 9.17 34.17 17.91
C GLN A 576 10.49 34.08 17.15
N GLU A 577 10.64 34.98 16.20
CA GLU A 577 11.96 35.35 15.69
C GLU A 577 12.69 36.08 16.82
N ASP A 578 13.74 35.49 17.32
CA ASP A 578 14.75 36.22 18.09
C ASP A 578 15.83 36.73 17.13
N GLU A 579 16.10 38.05 17.24
CA GLU A 579 17.05 38.86 16.50
C GLU A 579 18.51 38.34 16.52
#